data_1756c0739409e689c8af6c3de9f5cc92
#
_entry.id   1756c0739409e689c8af6c3de9f5cc92
#
_cell.length_a   1.000
_cell.length_b   1.000
_cell.length_c   1.000
_cell.angle_alpha   90.00
_cell.angle_beta   90.00
_cell.angle_gamma   90.00
#
_symmetry.space_group_name_H-M   'P 1'
#
loop_
_entity.id
_entity.type
_entity.pdbx_description
1 polymer ?
#
loop_
_entity_poly.entity_id
_entity_poly.type
_entity_poly.pdbx_seq_one_letter_code
_entity_poly.pdbx_strand_id
1 'polypeptide(L)' 'MGFVLWLIAAILVIVGIVQILQGQIILGIVLIVLGCLVGPGGYSIFRGRSA' A
#
# COMPACT_ATOMS: atom_id res chain seq x y z
N MET A 1 -3.19 -14.31 -10.06
CA MET A 1 -2.30 -13.17 -10.30
C MET A 1 -2.61 -12.01 -9.40
N GLY A 2 -3.85 -11.52 -9.41
CA GLY A 2 -4.22 -10.46 -8.49
C GLY A 2 -4.08 -10.85 -7.04
N PHE A 3 -4.21 -12.15 -6.75
CA PHE A 3 -4.09 -12.63 -5.38
C PHE A 3 -2.70 -12.35 -4.80
N VAL A 4 -1.66 -12.58 -5.60
CA VAL A 4 -0.30 -12.35 -5.14
C VAL A 4 -0.06 -10.87 -4.91
N LEU A 5 -0.52 -10.02 -5.83
CA LEU A 5 -0.40 -8.58 -5.67
C LEU A 5 -1.15 -8.10 -4.43
N TRP A 6 -2.31 -8.66 -4.20
CA TRP A 6 -3.11 -8.30 -3.04
C TRP A 6 -2.41 -8.67 -1.74
N LEU A 7 -1.79 -9.85 -1.70
CA LEU A 7 -1.04 -10.28 -0.53
C LEU A 7 0.14 -9.35 -0.26
N ILE A 8 0.88 -8.99 -1.30
CA ILE A 8 2.01 -8.08 -1.15
C ILE A 8 1.53 -6.74 -0.61
N ALA A 9 0.46 -6.21 -1.16
CA ALA A 9 -0.10 -4.96 -0.70
C ALA A 9 -0.51 -5.03 0.76
N ALA A 10 -1.17 -6.12 1.15
CA ALA A 10 -1.60 -6.30 2.54
C ALA A 10 -0.40 -6.35 3.48
N ILE A 11 0.65 -7.07 3.10
CA ILE A 11 1.85 -7.16 3.91
C ILE A 11 2.48 -5.78 4.05
N LEU A 12 2.58 -5.02 2.96
CA LEU A 12 3.16 -3.68 3.00
C LEU A 12 2.38 -2.77 3.93
N VAL A 13 1.06 -2.84 3.88
CA VAL A 13 0.22 -2.01 4.74
C VAL A 13 0.42 -2.40 6.19
N ILE A 14 0.44 -3.69 6.50
CA ILE A 14 0.63 -4.17 7.86
C ILE A 14 1.98 -3.72 8.40
N VAL A 15 3.03 -3.89 7.61
CA VAL A 15 4.37 -3.47 8.01
C VAL A 15 4.41 -1.96 8.23
N GLY A 16 3.74 -1.20 7.36
CA GLY A 16 3.65 0.24 7.52
C GLY A 16 3.01 0.64 8.83
N ILE A 17 1.93 -0.02 9.20
CA ILE A 17 1.25 0.25 10.46
C ILE A 17 2.17 -0.05 11.64
N VAL A 18 2.88 -1.18 11.59
CA VAL A 18 3.81 -1.56 12.65
C VAL A 18 4.91 -0.52 12.78
N GLN A 19 5.43 -0.03 11.66
CA GLN A 19 6.48 1.00 11.69
C GLN A 19 5.96 2.28 12.35
N ILE A 20 4.74 2.67 12.05
CA ILE A 20 4.16 3.86 12.69
C ILE A 20 4.10 3.68 14.21
N LEU A 21 3.68 2.51 14.65
CA LEU A 21 3.59 2.22 16.07
C LEU A 21 4.97 2.24 16.75
N GLN A 22 6.02 1.93 16.00
CA GLN A 22 7.38 1.95 16.53
C GLN A 22 8.02 3.33 16.45
N GLY A 23 7.28 4.32 16.02
CA GLY A 23 7.79 5.69 15.99
C GLY A 23 8.29 6.12 14.62
N GLN A 24 8.25 5.26 13.62
CA GLN A 24 8.69 5.61 12.27
C GLN A 24 7.49 5.99 11.42
N ILE A 25 6.90 7.12 11.74
CA ILE A 25 5.66 7.54 11.12
C ILE A 25 5.86 7.78 9.62
N ILE A 26 6.92 8.48 9.26
CA ILE A 26 7.16 8.81 7.85
C ILE A 26 7.38 7.53 7.05
N LEU A 27 8.19 6.63 7.55
CA LEU A 27 8.45 5.37 6.86
C LEU A 27 7.19 4.53 6.75
N GLY A 28 6.39 4.49 7.84
CA GLY A 28 5.14 3.75 7.82
C GLY A 28 4.18 4.28 6.77
N ILE A 29 4.06 5.60 6.68
CA ILE A 29 3.19 6.23 5.69
C ILE A 29 3.67 5.89 4.27
N VAL A 30 4.96 5.94 4.02
CA VAL A 30 5.52 5.60 2.72
C VAL A 30 5.18 4.15 2.36
N LEU A 31 5.33 3.24 3.31
CA LEU A 31 5.02 1.83 3.08
C LEU A 31 3.53 1.62 2.79
N ILE A 32 2.67 2.31 3.52
CA ILE A 32 1.23 2.21 3.29
C ILE A 32 0.88 2.75 1.90
N VAL A 33 1.45 3.88 1.53
CA VAL A 33 1.21 4.46 0.20
C VAL A 33 1.70 3.50 -0.89
N LEU A 34 2.88 2.93 -0.72
CA LEU A 34 3.40 1.96 -1.67
C LEU A 34 2.49 0.74 -1.78
N GLY A 35 2.01 0.25 -0.63
CA GLY A 35 1.08 -0.87 -0.63
C GLY A 35 -0.19 -0.56 -1.39
N CYS A 36 -0.73 0.63 -1.19
CA CYS A 36 -1.93 1.05 -1.90
C CYS A 36 -1.69 1.22 -3.39
N LEU A 37 -0.51 1.71 -3.77
CA LEU A 37 -0.17 1.89 -5.18
C LEU A 37 0.04 0.55 -5.88
N VAL A 38 0.67 -0.38 -5.20
CA VAL A 38 0.90 -1.72 -5.75
C VAL A 38 -0.40 -2.50 -5.81
N GLY A 39 -1.26 -2.32 -4.80
CA GLY A 39 -2.50 -3.06 -4.71
C GLY A 39 -3.65 -2.41 -5.49
N PRO A 40 -4.88 -2.68 -5.06
CA PRO A 40 -6.06 -2.19 -5.79
C PRO A 40 -6.16 -0.68 -5.84
N GLY A 41 -5.58 0.04 -4.87
CA GLY A 41 -5.63 1.48 -4.87
C GLY A 41 -4.93 2.09 -6.07
N GLY A 42 -3.73 1.61 -6.39
CA GLY A 42 -2.98 2.10 -7.54
C GLY A 42 -3.70 1.82 -8.83
N TYR A 43 -4.28 0.64 -8.94
CA TYR A 43 -5.04 0.27 -10.11
C TYR A 43 -6.24 1.21 -10.29
N SER A 44 -6.94 1.47 -9.19
CA SER A 44 -8.10 2.36 -9.21
C SER A 44 -7.71 3.79 -9.59
N ILE A 45 -6.60 4.28 -9.08
CA ILE A 45 -6.15 5.62 -9.37
C ILE A 45 -5.87 5.78 -10.86
N PHE A 46 -5.20 4.82 -11.46
CA PHE A 46 -4.91 4.86 -12.89
C PHE A 46 -6.19 4.86 -13.70
N ARG A 47 -7.13 4.00 -13.34
CA ARG A 47 -8.40 3.91 -14.04
C ARG A 47 -9.23 5.18 -13.86
N GLY A 48 -9.23 5.69 -12.64
CA GLY A 48 -10.00 6.89 -12.34
C GLY A 48 -9.49 8.11 -13.06
N ARG A 49 -8.18 8.22 -13.22
CA ARG A 49 -7.63 9.37 -13.92
C ARG A 49 -7.92 9.32 -15.41
N SER A 50 -8.01 8.15 -15.97
CA SER A 50 -8.35 8.00 -17.38
C SER A 50 -9.77 8.43 -17.66
N ALA A 51 -10.60 8.24 -16.69
CA ALA A 51 -11.98 8.61 -16.84
C ALA A 51 -12.15 10.10 -16.65
#